data_140b700ad461d79a68fb8ac8785cf2f2
#
_entry.id   140b700ad461d79a68fb8ac8785cf2f2
#
_cell.length_a   1.000
_cell.length_b   1.000
_cell.length_c   1.000
_cell.angle_alpha   90.00
_cell.angle_beta   90.00
_cell.angle_gamma   90.00
#
_symmetry.space_group_name_H-M   'P 1'
#
loop_
_entity.id
_entity.type
_entity.pdbx_description
1 polymer ?
#
loop_
_entity_poly.entity_id
_entity_poly.type
_entity_poly.pdbx_seq_one_letter_code
_entity_poly.pdbx_strand_id
1 'polypeptide(L)'
;GIVGPIFFVILISGIVLILSCLLGWCVAKISTKLKNRSFITIIVSLLFIAAYYFVYYKAQGVINALIMNAAVYGRKVKDSMYMVYMFEGDITGVVLYTVIIGALCAATFYVLSRSFASIATSTGNVSKRKYTEKKTDRKSISGALLSKEFGRFTSSANYVLNSGMGSLFLIIFGGFIVIRGNEIMKFANQFFVSGKDAGILIIIATAAICVVAAMNDMVVPSVSLEGKSIWIAQSLPIHPWKILRAKIMVQIL
;
A
#
# COMPACT_ATOMS: atom_id res chain seq x y z
N GLY A 1 9.86 -25.14 24.99
CA GLY A 1 10.71 -23.99 25.30
C GLY A 1 10.33 -22.73 24.54
N ILE A 2 10.56 -21.56 25.11
CA ILE A 2 10.21 -20.23 24.52
C ILE A 2 11.13 -19.87 23.32
N VAL A 3 12.28 -20.52 23.21
CA VAL A 3 13.31 -20.22 22.20
C VAL A 3 12.85 -20.50 20.78
N GLY A 4 12.18 -21.63 20.53
CA GLY A 4 11.69 -22.00 19.20
C GLY A 4 10.72 -20.98 18.58
N PRO A 5 9.67 -20.56 19.30
CA PRO A 5 8.74 -19.53 18.83
C PRO A 5 9.41 -18.16 18.52
N ILE A 6 10.41 -17.75 19.33
CA ILE A 6 11.16 -16.50 19.08
C ILE A 6 11.96 -16.61 17.77
N PHE A 7 12.67 -17.71 17.57
CA PHE A 7 13.38 -17.96 16.33
C PHE A 7 12.46 -17.99 15.11
N PHE A 8 11.28 -18.60 15.25
CA PHE A 8 10.28 -18.64 14.19
C PHE A 8 9.82 -17.24 13.77
N VAL A 9 9.56 -16.35 14.74
CA VAL A 9 9.18 -14.94 14.44
C VAL A 9 10.30 -14.21 13.71
N ILE A 10 11.56 -14.40 14.10
CA ILE A 10 12.72 -13.79 13.44
C ILE A 10 12.83 -14.28 11.98
N LEU A 11 12.68 -15.59 11.76
CA LEU A 11 12.76 -16.18 10.42
C LEU A 11 11.62 -15.73 9.50
N ILE A 12 10.37 -15.64 10.01
CA ILE A 12 9.24 -15.08 9.25
C ILE A 12 9.53 -13.62 8.90
N SER A 13 10.03 -12.82 9.83
CA SER A 13 10.39 -11.44 9.58
C SER A 13 11.45 -11.33 8.47
N GLY A 14 12.41 -12.24 8.42
CA GLY A 14 13.40 -12.36 7.34
C GLY A 14 12.74 -12.65 5.98
N ILE A 15 11.79 -13.58 5.92
CA ILE A 15 11.04 -13.90 4.69
C ILE A 15 10.25 -12.68 4.20
N VAL A 16 9.55 -12.00 5.11
CA VAL A 16 8.78 -10.79 4.78
C VAL A 16 9.70 -9.70 4.23
N LEU A 17 10.88 -9.52 4.84
CA LEU A 17 11.88 -8.56 4.36
C LEU A 17 12.37 -8.91 2.96
N ILE A 18 12.71 -10.18 2.68
CA ILE A 18 13.11 -10.64 1.34
C ILE A 18 12.02 -10.33 0.32
N LEU A 19 10.77 -10.70 0.60
CA LEU A 19 9.64 -10.47 -0.29
C LEU A 19 9.42 -8.97 -0.54
N SER A 20 9.47 -8.15 0.49
CA SER A 20 9.33 -6.69 0.39
C SER A 20 10.44 -6.08 -0.49
N CYS A 21 11.67 -6.52 -0.30
CA CYS A 21 12.81 -6.09 -1.11
C CYS A 21 12.68 -6.49 -2.59
N LEU A 22 12.29 -7.73 -2.86
CA LEU A 22 12.08 -8.23 -4.23
C LEU A 22 10.93 -7.50 -4.93
N LEU A 23 9.81 -7.29 -4.24
CA LEU A 23 8.67 -6.54 -4.77
C LEU A 23 9.06 -5.09 -5.07
N GLY A 24 9.74 -4.41 -4.13
CA GLY A 24 10.25 -3.06 -4.32
C GLY A 24 11.21 -2.97 -5.52
N TRP A 25 12.11 -3.94 -5.67
CA TRP A 25 13.01 -4.02 -6.81
C TRP A 25 12.26 -4.23 -8.14
N CYS A 26 11.26 -5.12 -8.18
CA CYS A 26 10.42 -5.33 -9.36
C CYS A 26 9.72 -4.04 -9.79
N VAL A 27 9.06 -3.35 -8.84
CA VAL A 27 8.38 -2.08 -9.11
C VAL A 27 9.36 -1.02 -9.60
N ALA A 28 10.53 -0.89 -8.95
CA ALA A 28 11.56 0.05 -9.36
C ALA A 28 12.05 -0.23 -10.78
N LYS A 29 12.36 -1.50 -11.10
CA LYS A 29 12.85 -1.91 -12.43
C LYS A 29 11.82 -1.71 -13.54
N ILE A 30 10.54 -1.97 -13.26
CA ILE A 30 9.44 -1.70 -14.19
C ILE A 30 9.31 -0.19 -14.40
N SER A 31 9.31 0.58 -13.32
CA SER A 31 9.21 2.04 -13.35
C SER A 31 10.30 2.72 -14.18
N THR A 32 11.54 2.20 -14.19
CA THR A 32 12.64 2.78 -14.99
C THR A 32 12.43 2.67 -16.51
N LYS A 33 11.69 1.68 -16.97
CA LYS A 33 11.45 1.42 -18.40
C LYS A 33 10.28 2.20 -18.99
N LEU A 34 9.47 2.87 -18.18
CA LEU A 34 8.18 3.39 -18.62
C LEU A 34 8.17 4.92 -18.74
N LYS A 35 7.54 5.42 -19.82
CA LYS A 35 7.48 6.84 -20.19
C LYS A 35 6.64 7.68 -19.20
N ASN A 36 5.56 7.13 -18.67
CA ASN A 36 4.68 7.75 -17.66
C ASN A 36 4.86 7.07 -16.31
N ARG A 37 6.02 7.29 -15.69
CA ARG A 37 6.43 6.59 -14.46
C ARG A 37 5.41 6.64 -13.34
N SER A 38 4.87 7.81 -13.05
CA SER A 38 3.98 8.01 -11.91
C SER A 38 2.69 7.21 -12.04
N PHE A 39 2.00 7.36 -13.16
CA PHE A 39 0.71 6.70 -13.40
C PHE A 39 0.85 5.16 -13.42
N ILE A 40 1.89 4.66 -14.09
CA ILE A 40 2.11 3.22 -14.19
C ILE A 40 2.57 2.64 -12.84
N THR A 41 3.38 3.36 -12.08
CA THR A 41 3.74 2.94 -10.72
C THR A 41 2.50 2.83 -9.84
N ILE A 42 1.55 3.76 -9.93
CA ILE A 42 0.28 3.69 -9.20
C ILE A 42 -0.50 2.43 -9.59
N ILE A 43 -0.69 2.18 -10.90
CA ILE A 43 -1.44 1.01 -11.38
C ILE A 43 -0.75 -0.29 -10.93
N VAL A 44 0.56 -0.39 -11.11
CA VAL A 44 1.32 -1.59 -10.71
C VAL A 44 1.21 -1.82 -9.21
N SER A 45 1.33 -0.77 -8.39
CA SER A 45 1.18 -0.89 -6.93
C SER A 45 -0.22 -1.33 -6.53
N LEU A 46 -1.27 -0.78 -7.16
CA LEU A 46 -2.65 -1.19 -6.93
C LEU A 46 -2.91 -2.64 -7.35
N LEU A 47 -2.33 -3.08 -8.47
CA LEU A 47 -2.40 -4.48 -8.90
C LEU A 47 -1.71 -5.43 -7.90
N PHE A 48 -0.56 -5.04 -7.34
CA PHE A 48 0.09 -5.81 -6.29
C PHE A 48 -0.75 -5.90 -5.02
N ILE A 49 -1.37 -4.80 -4.61
CA ILE A 49 -2.28 -4.78 -3.46
C ILE A 49 -3.49 -5.70 -3.73
N ALA A 50 -4.10 -5.61 -4.91
CA ALA A 50 -5.22 -6.47 -5.30
C ALA A 50 -4.81 -7.96 -5.35
N ALA A 51 -3.64 -8.28 -5.91
CA ALA A 51 -3.09 -9.63 -5.94
C ALA A 51 -2.83 -10.15 -4.52
N TYR A 52 -2.26 -9.32 -3.64
CA TYR A 52 -2.05 -9.68 -2.23
C TYR A 52 -3.37 -10.05 -1.54
N TYR A 53 -4.40 -9.23 -1.66
CA TYR A 53 -5.70 -9.52 -1.06
C TYR A 53 -6.39 -10.74 -1.68
N PHE A 54 -6.21 -10.95 -2.99
CA PHE A 54 -6.72 -12.15 -3.66
C PHE A 54 -6.06 -13.43 -3.13
N VAL A 55 -4.72 -13.42 -3.02
CA VAL A 55 -3.95 -14.54 -2.44
C VAL A 55 -4.34 -14.75 -0.98
N TYR A 56 -4.46 -13.69 -0.21
CA TYR A 56 -4.90 -13.74 1.19
C TYR A 56 -6.28 -14.39 1.32
N TYR A 57 -7.23 -13.98 0.49
CA TYR A 57 -8.58 -14.56 0.47
C TYR A 57 -8.57 -16.07 0.14
N LYS A 58 -7.77 -16.47 -0.86
CA LYS A 58 -7.61 -17.89 -1.20
C LYS A 58 -6.89 -18.68 -0.10
N ALA A 59 -5.89 -18.08 0.53
CA ALA A 59 -5.15 -18.69 1.63
C ALA A 59 -6.05 -18.95 2.86
N GLN A 60 -7.01 -18.10 3.16
CA GLN A 60 -8.00 -18.31 4.22
C GLN A 60 -8.75 -19.63 4.06
N GLY A 61 -9.19 -19.96 2.83
CA GLY A 61 -9.85 -21.24 2.53
C GLY A 61 -8.95 -22.44 2.79
N VAL A 62 -7.67 -22.33 2.39
CA VAL A 62 -6.68 -23.40 2.64
C VAL A 62 -6.39 -23.56 4.14
N ILE A 63 -6.24 -22.45 4.87
CA ILE A 63 -6.01 -22.46 6.32
C ILE A 63 -7.20 -23.11 7.03
N ASN A 64 -8.42 -22.74 6.69
CA ASN A 64 -9.62 -23.36 7.29
C ASN A 64 -9.71 -24.86 7.00
N ALA A 65 -9.40 -25.29 5.76
CA ALA A 65 -9.34 -26.70 5.40
C ALA A 65 -8.26 -27.46 6.19
N LEU A 66 -7.08 -26.83 6.41
CA LEU A 66 -6.01 -27.39 7.22
C LEU A 66 -6.42 -27.52 8.71
N ILE A 67 -7.07 -26.49 9.26
CA ILE A 67 -7.55 -26.51 10.66
C ILE A 67 -8.61 -27.63 10.85
N MET A 68 -9.58 -27.71 9.94
CA MET A 68 -10.64 -28.74 10.02
C MET A 68 -10.10 -30.16 9.86
N ASN A 69 -9.01 -30.35 9.12
CA ASN A 69 -8.39 -31.63 8.89
C ASN A 69 -7.05 -31.80 9.65
N ALA A 70 -6.83 -31.01 10.70
CA ALA A 70 -5.56 -30.97 11.44
C ALA A 70 -5.12 -32.36 11.95
N ALA A 71 -6.07 -33.20 12.36
CA ALA A 71 -5.78 -34.58 12.81
C ALA A 71 -5.22 -35.49 11.70
N VAL A 72 -5.66 -35.25 10.43
CA VAL A 72 -5.22 -36.05 9.27
C VAL A 72 -3.91 -35.49 8.70
N TYR A 73 -3.82 -34.17 8.57
CA TYR A 73 -2.64 -33.51 8.03
C TYR A 73 -1.50 -33.34 9.03
N GLY A 74 -1.81 -33.29 10.34
CA GLY A 74 -0.82 -33.08 11.39
C GLY A 74 0.31 -34.11 11.39
N ARG A 75 0.02 -35.38 11.13
CA ARG A 75 1.07 -36.42 10.98
C ARG A 75 1.89 -36.21 9.71
N LYS A 76 1.24 -35.98 8.55
CA LYS A 76 1.95 -35.78 7.28
C LYS A 76 2.79 -34.50 7.24
N VAL A 77 2.32 -33.45 7.90
CA VAL A 77 3.06 -32.17 8.01
C VAL A 77 4.24 -32.32 8.96
N LYS A 78 4.11 -33.07 10.04
CA LYS A 78 5.20 -33.37 10.97
C LYS A 78 6.34 -34.12 10.26
N ASP A 79 5.99 -35.09 9.43
CA ASP A 79 7.00 -35.93 8.74
C ASP A 79 7.64 -35.23 7.52
N SER A 80 6.97 -34.23 6.92
CA SER A 80 7.44 -33.57 5.68
C SER A 80 7.99 -32.16 5.87
N MET A 81 7.74 -31.51 6.99
CA MET A 81 8.21 -30.14 7.24
C MET A 81 9.04 -30.05 8.52
N TYR A 82 10.34 -30.01 8.38
CA TYR A 82 11.28 -29.69 9.46
C TYR A 82 10.96 -28.38 10.22
N MET A 83 10.04 -27.54 9.70
CA MET A 83 9.52 -26.36 10.35
C MET A 83 8.84 -26.64 11.70
N VAL A 84 8.18 -27.80 11.83
CA VAL A 84 7.55 -28.22 13.07
C VAL A 84 8.59 -28.56 14.13
N TYR A 85 9.68 -29.22 13.74
CA TYR A 85 10.79 -29.52 14.63
C TYR A 85 11.49 -28.29 15.17
N MET A 86 11.59 -27.22 14.32
CA MET A 86 12.11 -25.94 14.77
C MET A 86 11.22 -25.31 15.87
N PHE A 87 9.90 -25.46 15.75
CA PHE A 87 8.95 -24.95 16.73
C PHE A 87 9.05 -25.72 18.06
N GLU A 88 9.33 -27.01 18.00
CA GLU A 88 9.59 -27.88 19.16
C GLU A 88 10.97 -27.59 19.80
N GLY A 89 11.84 -26.82 19.13
CA GLY A 89 13.16 -26.41 19.63
C GLY A 89 14.28 -27.36 19.21
N ASP A 90 14.08 -28.17 18.16
CA ASP A 90 15.13 -29.00 17.60
C ASP A 90 16.19 -28.15 16.89
N ILE A 91 17.44 -28.33 17.32
CA ILE A 91 18.60 -27.59 16.81
C ILE A 91 18.79 -27.81 15.31
N THR A 92 18.51 -29.01 14.82
CA THR A 92 18.66 -29.37 13.39
C THR A 92 17.71 -28.53 12.51
N GLY A 93 16.44 -28.41 12.92
CA GLY A 93 15.46 -27.58 12.23
C GLY A 93 15.83 -26.10 12.25
N VAL A 94 16.25 -25.57 13.39
CA VAL A 94 16.69 -24.19 13.54
C VAL A 94 17.86 -23.86 12.62
N VAL A 95 18.91 -24.71 12.60
CA VAL A 95 20.11 -24.53 11.77
C VAL A 95 19.73 -24.58 10.29
N LEU A 96 18.97 -25.58 9.86
CA LEU A 96 18.58 -25.76 8.47
C LEU A 96 17.84 -24.52 7.93
N TYR A 97 16.81 -24.06 8.65
CA TYR A 97 16.03 -22.90 8.21
C TYR A 97 16.82 -21.59 8.28
N THR A 98 17.69 -21.43 9.27
CA THR A 98 18.59 -20.27 9.34
C THR A 98 19.52 -20.21 8.15
N VAL A 99 20.08 -21.34 7.73
CA VAL A 99 20.95 -21.43 6.55
C VAL A 99 20.17 -21.13 5.27
N ILE A 100 18.98 -21.70 5.11
CA ILE A 100 18.14 -21.45 3.91
C ILE A 100 17.79 -19.97 3.81
N ILE A 101 17.28 -19.37 4.88
CA ILE A 101 16.88 -17.95 4.88
C ILE A 101 18.09 -17.04 4.74
N GLY A 102 19.20 -17.36 5.37
CA GLY A 102 20.47 -16.66 5.20
C GLY A 102 20.95 -16.68 3.76
N ALA A 103 20.88 -17.83 3.08
CA ALA A 103 21.22 -17.96 1.67
C ALA A 103 20.29 -17.15 0.77
N LEU A 104 18.97 -17.15 1.04
CA LEU A 104 18.00 -16.34 0.32
C LEU A 104 18.22 -14.84 0.53
N CYS A 105 18.54 -14.41 1.75
CA CYS A 105 18.93 -13.03 2.05
C CYS A 105 20.18 -12.62 1.28
N ALA A 106 21.22 -13.45 1.27
CA ALA A 106 22.45 -13.19 0.55
C ALA A 106 22.22 -13.10 -0.97
N ALA A 107 21.43 -14.01 -1.53
CA ALA A 107 21.03 -13.96 -2.94
C ALA A 107 20.25 -12.68 -3.28
N THR A 108 19.28 -12.32 -2.45
CA THR A 108 18.49 -11.08 -2.62
C THR A 108 19.39 -9.86 -2.53
N PHE A 109 20.28 -9.80 -1.54
CA PHE A 109 21.26 -8.72 -1.41
C PHE A 109 22.15 -8.61 -2.64
N TYR A 110 22.66 -9.73 -3.17
CA TYR A 110 23.48 -9.75 -4.37
C TYR A 110 22.75 -9.19 -5.59
N VAL A 111 21.50 -9.61 -5.82
CA VAL A 111 20.68 -9.13 -6.93
C VAL A 111 20.39 -7.63 -6.78
N LEU A 112 20.04 -7.19 -5.58
CA LEU A 112 19.75 -5.78 -5.29
C LEU A 112 21.01 -4.92 -5.42
N SER A 113 22.12 -5.30 -4.85
CA SER A 113 23.38 -4.54 -4.90
C SER A 113 23.84 -4.32 -6.34
N ARG A 114 23.72 -5.34 -7.19
CA ARG A 114 24.10 -5.26 -8.60
C ARG A 114 23.16 -4.38 -9.44
N SER A 115 21.89 -4.34 -9.08
CA SER A 115 20.88 -3.52 -9.78
C SER A 115 20.76 -2.10 -9.21
N PHE A 116 21.21 -1.89 -7.96
CA PHE A 116 21.02 -0.64 -7.24
C PHE A 116 21.60 0.57 -7.97
N ALA A 117 22.85 0.46 -8.42
CA ALA A 117 23.50 1.54 -9.17
C ALA A 117 22.72 1.88 -10.45
N SER A 118 22.26 0.88 -11.19
CA SER A 118 21.47 1.07 -12.42
C SER A 118 20.11 1.70 -12.14
N ILE A 119 19.46 1.37 -11.03
CA ILE A 119 18.15 1.93 -10.66
C ILE A 119 18.32 3.33 -10.08
N ALA A 120 19.29 3.53 -9.19
CA ALA A 120 19.52 4.80 -8.51
C ALA A 120 20.07 5.88 -9.46
N THR A 121 20.94 5.51 -10.39
CA THR A 121 21.51 6.41 -11.39
C THR A 121 20.67 6.52 -12.66
N SER A 122 19.67 5.67 -12.85
CA SER A 122 18.65 5.86 -13.86
C SER A 122 17.80 7.09 -13.51
N THR A 123 18.48 8.23 -13.46
CA THR A 123 17.85 9.55 -13.59
C THR A 123 16.99 9.41 -14.81
N GLY A 124 15.67 9.37 -14.62
CA GLY A 124 14.79 9.03 -15.69
C GLY A 124 15.19 9.76 -16.92
N ASN A 125 15.26 9.04 -18.03
CA ASN A 125 15.31 9.66 -19.31
C ASN A 125 14.26 10.77 -19.27
N VAL A 126 14.72 11.98 -18.92
CA VAL A 126 13.91 13.18 -19.08
C VAL A 126 13.69 13.18 -20.58
N SER A 127 12.60 12.57 -20.98
CA SER A 127 12.13 12.62 -22.35
C SER A 127 12.25 14.09 -22.69
N LYS A 128 13.19 14.44 -23.58
CA LYS A 128 13.31 15.79 -24.10
C LYS A 128 11.92 16.09 -24.65
N ARG A 129 11.06 16.67 -23.82
CA ARG A 129 9.74 17.11 -24.25
C ARG A 129 10.03 18.18 -25.27
N LYS A 130 9.82 17.86 -26.54
CA LYS A 130 9.75 18.85 -27.60
C LYS A 130 8.69 19.84 -27.10
N TYR A 131 9.11 21.07 -26.86
CA TYR A 131 8.19 22.14 -26.49
C TYR A 131 7.21 22.27 -27.65
N THR A 132 5.97 21.91 -27.44
CA THR A 132 4.86 22.18 -28.34
C THR A 132 4.06 23.28 -27.69
N GLU A 133 4.03 24.43 -28.36
CA GLU A 133 3.23 25.56 -27.93
C GLU A 133 1.76 25.15 -27.92
N LYS A 134 1.22 24.92 -26.70
CA LYS A 134 -0.20 24.68 -26.51
C LYS A 134 -0.87 26.02 -26.28
N LYS A 135 -1.82 26.40 -27.15
CA LYS A 135 -2.78 27.46 -26.82
C LYS A 135 -3.41 27.15 -25.48
N THR A 136 -3.07 27.93 -24.49
CA THR A 136 -3.60 27.75 -23.13
C THR A 136 -4.85 28.60 -23.02
N ASP A 137 -6.01 27.97 -22.90
CA ASP A 137 -7.23 28.68 -22.59
C ASP A 137 -7.09 29.43 -21.26
N ARG A 138 -7.56 30.66 -21.19
CA ARG A 138 -7.52 31.49 -19.97
C ARG A 138 -8.44 30.85 -18.93
N LYS A 139 -7.86 30.16 -17.95
CA LYS A 139 -8.60 29.65 -16.76
C LYS A 139 -8.76 30.78 -15.74
N SER A 140 -9.80 30.70 -14.92
CA SER A 140 -9.88 31.52 -13.71
C SER A 140 -8.69 31.25 -12.78
N ILE A 141 -8.28 32.23 -11.98
CA ILE A 141 -7.17 32.11 -11.03
C ILE A 141 -7.35 30.88 -10.14
N SER A 142 -8.54 30.66 -9.59
CA SER A 142 -8.84 29.50 -8.75
C SER A 142 -8.74 28.18 -9.53
N GLY A 143 -9.24 28.14 -10.76
CA GLY A 143 -9.15 26.96 -11.62
C GLY A 143 -7.70 26.64 -12.04
N ALA A 144 -6.89 27.67 -12.28
CA ALA A 144 -5.46 27.49 -12.61
C ALA A 144 -4.68 26.95 -11.39
N LEU A 145 -4.92 27.49 -10.20
CA LEU A 145 -4.30 27.02 -8.95
C LEU A 145 -4.71 25.57 -8.64
N LEU A 146 -6.01 25.26 -8.75
CA LEU A 146 -6.50 23.90 -8.52
C LEU A 146 -5.90 22.89 -9.51
N SER A 147 -5.87 23.26 -10.79
CA SER A 147 -5.26 22.44 -11.86
C SER A 147 -3.77 22.18 -11.61
N LYS A 148 -3.04 23.19 -11.08
CA LYS A 148 -1.63 23.07 -10.68
C LYS A 148 -1.47 22.07 -9.53
N GLU A 149 -2.26 22.21 -8.46
CA GLU A 149 -2.16 21.34 -7.29
C GLU A 149 -2.58 19.89 -7.62
N PHE A 150 -3.65 19.70 -8.38
CA PHE A 150 -4.07 18.39 -8.86
C PHE A 150 -3.03 17.73 -9.77
N GLY A 151 -2.42 18.52 -10.67
CA GLY A 151 -1.32 18.06 -11.51
C GLY A 151 -0.11 17.62 -10.69
N ARG A 152 0.20 18.32 -9.59
CA ARG A 152 1.27 17.93 -8.67
C ARG A 152 0.92 16.64 -7.92
N PHE A 153 -0.29 16.52 -7.42
CA PHE A 153 -0.76 15.30 -6.77
C PHE A 153 -0.60 14.08 -7.68
N THR A 154 -1.13 14.15 -8.90
CA THR A 154 -1.10 13.03 -9.85
C THR A 154 0.28 12.75 -10.45
N SER A 155 1.22 13.71 -10.37
CA SER A 155 2.58 13.54 -10.90
C SER A 155 3.48 12.67 -10.01
N SER A 156 3.16 12.54 -8.74
CA SER A 156 3.94 11.77 -7.77
C SER A 156 3.19 10.51 -7.33
N ALA A 157 3.68 9.32 -7.74
CA ALA A 157 3.08 8.06 -7.35
C ALA A 157 3.07 7.87 -5.82
N ASN A 158 4.15 8.26 -5.16
CA ASN A 158 4.26 8.17 -3.71
C ASN A 158 3.23 9.05 -3.00
N TYR A 159 2.99 10.26 -3.53
CA TYR A 159 1.98 11.16 -2.97
C TYR A 159 0.57 10.59 -3.13
N VAL A 160 0.23 10.08 -4.33
CA VAL A 160 -1.08 9.45 -4.56
C VAL A 160 -1.28 8.23 -3.68
N LEU A 161 -0.28 7.33 -3.59
CA LEU A 161 -0.41 6.09 -2.83
C LEU A 161 -0.44 6.32 -1.32
N ASN A 162 0.34 7.26 -0.79
CA ASN A 162 0.36 7.50 0.66
C ASN A 162 -0.79 8.38 1.14
N SER A 163 -1.10 9.44 0.41
CA SER A 163 -2.07 10.44 0.87
C SER A 163 -3.45 10.29 0.22
N GLY A 164 -3.54 9.62 -0.94
CA GLY A 164 -4.80 9.41 -1.67
C GLY A 164 -5.50 8.08 -1.38
N MET A 165 -4.84 7.14 -0.69
CA MET A 165 -5.43 5.82 -0.41
C MET A 165 -6.69 5.90 0.43
N GLY A 166 -6.78 6.84 1.37
CA GLY A 166 -7.96 7.07 2.18
C GLY A 166 -9.20 7.37 1.32
N SER A 167 -9.08 8.29 0.36
CA SER A 167 -10.16 8.61 -0.59
C SER A 167 -10.56 7.41 -1.45
N LEU A 168 -9.57 6.66 -1.94
CA LEU A 168 -9.80 5.47 -2.75
C LEU A 168 -10.56 4.40 -1.95
N PHE A 169 -10.17 4.16 -0.70
CA PHE A 169 -10.87 3.23 0.18
C PHE A 169 -12.28 3.70 0.50
N LEU A 170 -12.51 5.00 0.75
CA LEU A 170 -13.86 5.55 0.98
C LEU A 170 -14.77 5.30 -0.23
N ILE A 171 -14.28 5.51 -1.44
CA ILE A 171 -15.04 5.27 -2.67
C ILE A 171 -15.37 3.77 -2.81
N ILE A 172 -14.37 2.88 -2.61
CA ILE A 172 -14.56 1.43 -2.73
C ILE A 172 -15.54 0.93 -1.67
N PHE A 173 -15.32 1.27 -0.40
CA PHE A 173 -16.18 0.81 0.70
C PHE A 173 -17.56 1.44 0.64
N GLY A 174 -17.65 2.73 0.30
CA GLY A 174 -18.93 3.41 0.09
C GLY A 174 -19.73 2.74 -1.03
N GLY A 175 -19.11 2.48 -2.17
CA GLY A 175 -19.73 1.76 -3.28
C GLY A 175 -20.15 0.34 -2.88
N PHE A 176 -19.31 -0.38 -2.16
CA PHE A 176 -19.63 -1.73 -1.66
C PHE A 176 -20.84 -1.72 -0.71
N ILE A 177 -20.91 -0.75 0.20
CA ILE A 177 -22.05 -0.58 1.13
C ILE A 177 -23.34 -0.29 0.34
N VAL A 178 -23.28 0.55 -0.69
CA VAL A 178 -24.46 0.88 -1.51
C VAL A 178 -24.94 -0.35 -2.28
N ILE A 179 -24.03 -1.16 -2.84
CA ILE A 179 -24.39 -2.34 -3.64
C ILE A 179 -24.80 -3.52 -2.78
N ARG A 180 -24.12 -3.75 -1.66
CA ARG A 180 -24.29 -4.94 -0.79
C ARG A 180 -24.81 -4.65 0.61
N GLY A 181 -25.41 -3.48 0.83
CA GLY A 181 -25.88 -3.04 2.15
C GLY A 181 -26.79 -4.03 2.85
N ASN A 182 -27.71 -4.67 2.11
CA ASN A 182 -28.62 -5.68 2.66
C ASN A 182 -27.88 -6.95 3.17
N GLU A 183 -26.82 -7.36 2.49
CA GLU A 183 -25.99 -8.51 2.93
C GLU A 183 -25.16 -8.15 4.15
N ILE A 184 -24.61 -6.94 4.17
CA ILE A 184 -23.86 -6.40 5.32
C ILE A 184 -24.77 -6.32 6.54
N MET A 185 -26.01 -5.85 6.39
CA MET A 185 -26.98 -5.78 7.49
C MET A 185 -27.37 -7.18 7.99
N LYS A 186 -27.56 -8.15 7.11
CA LYS A 186 -27.81 -9.55 7.50
C LYS A 186 -26.64 -10.13 8.29
N PHE A 187 -25.41 -9.91 7.80
CA PHE A 187 -24.20 -10.34 8.48
C PHE A 187 -24.04 -9.67 9.86
N ALA A 188 -24.24 -8.36 9.93
CA ALA A 188 -24.18 -7.62 11.16
C ALA A 188 -25.23 -8.12 12.20
N ASN A 189 -26.44 -8.42 11.76
CA ASN A 189 -27.51 -8.95 12.63
C ASN A 189 -27.20 -10.35 13.18
N GLN A 190 -26.33 -11.15 12.50
CA GLN A 190 -25.87 -12.45 13.06
C GLN A 190 -24.98 -12.29 14.29
N PHE A 191 -24.20 -11.20 14.34
CA PHE A 191 -23.30 -10.93 15.46
C PHE A 191 -23.93 -10.10 16.58
N PHE A 192 -24.93 -9.28 16.26
CA PHE A 192 -25.58 -8.35 17.18
C PHE A 192 -27.07 -8.71 17.37
N VAL A 193 -27.30 -9.89 17.95
CA VAL A 193 -28.62 -10.54 18.07
C VAL A 193 -29.56 -9.84 19.05
N SER A 194 -29.08 -8.92 19.90
CA SER A 194 -29.92 -8.23 20.88
C SER A 194 -30.14 -6.78 20.51
N GLY A 195 -31.37 -6.32 20.50
CA GLY A 195 -31.75 -4.93 20.18
C GLY A 195 -31.06 -3.83 21.00
N LYS A 196 -30.31 -4.19 22.04
CA LYS A 196 -29.40 -3.30 22.78
C LYS A 196 -28.06 -3.06 22.06
N ASP A 197 -27.68 -3.94 21.16
CA ASP A 197 -26.35 -3.91 20.50
C ASP A 197 -26.37 -3.17 19.15
N ALA A 198 -27.53 -2.75 18.65
CA ALA A 198 -27.64 -2.00 17.41
C ALA A 198 -26.85 -0.67 17.47
N GLY A 199 -26.75 -0.04 18.63
CA GLY A 199 -25.93 1.14 18.86
C GLY A 199 -24.44 0.89 18.68
N ILE A 200 -23.95 -0.28 19.08
CA ILE A 200 -22.53 -0.66 18.95
C ILE A 200 -22.13 -0.77 17.47
N LEU A 201 -23.01 -1.34 16.65
CA LEU A 201 -22.74 -1.44 15.19
C LEU A 201 -22.57 -0.06 14.56
N ILE A 202 -23.43 0.90 14.92
CA ILE A 202 -23.32 2.27 14.40
C ILE A 202 -22.02 2.92 14.86
N ILE A 203 -21.63 2.74 16.11
CA ILE A 203 -20.37 3.26 16.65
C ILE A 203 -19.17 2.67 15.90
N ILE A 204 -19.14 1.35 15.71
CA ILE A 204 -18.04 0.66 14.99
C ILE A 204 -17.99 1.14 13.53
N ALA A 205 -19.13 1.23 12.85
CA ALA A 205 -19.19 1.71 11.47
C ALA A 205 -18.71 3.16 11.35
N THR A 206 -19.16 4.03 12.26
CA THR A 206 -18.72 5.42 12.29
C THR A 206 -17.22 5.53 12.59
N ALA A 207 -16.72 4.76 13.55
CA ALA A 207 -15.29 4.73 13.86
C ALA A 207 -14.46 4.25 12.66
N ALA A 208 -14.90 3.22 11.95
CA ALA A 208 -14.24 2.73 10.73
C ALA A 208 -14.20 3.82 9.64
N ILE A 209 -15.29 4.53 9.40
CA ILE A 209 -15.34 5.65 8.45
C ILE A 209 -14.37 6.76 8.88
N CYS A 210 -14.37 7.13 10.16
CA CYS A 210 -13.46 8.14 10.68
C CYS A 210 -11.98 7.75 10.51
N VAL A 211 -11.63 6.48 10.78
CA VAL A 211 -10.26 5.97 10.58
C VAL A 211 -9.86 6.06 9.10
N VAL A 212 -10.72 5.61 8.19
CA VAL A 212 -10.41 5.67 6.75
C VAL A 212 -10.35 7.12 6.26
N ALA A 213 -11.23 8.00 6.76
CA ALA A 213 -11.18 9.43 6.44
C ALA A 213 -9.88 10.09 6.96
N ALA A 214 -9.41 9.70 8.14
CA ALA A 214 -8.15 10.20 8.70
C ALA A 214 -6.91 9.75 7.91
N MET A 215 -7.00 8.66 7.14
CA MET A 215 -5.93 8.24 6.21
C MET A 215 -5.83 9.13 4.96
N ASN A 216 -6.80 10.03 4.76
CA ASN A 216 -6.81 10.96 3.63
C ASN A 216 -6.08 12.25 4.01
N ASP A 217 -4.77 12.26 3.84
CA ASP A 217 -3.90 13.39 4.18
C ASP A 217 -3.19 13.94 2.94
N MET A 218 -3.94 14.63 2.06
CA MET A 218 -3.38 15.24 0.86
C MET A 218 -2.86 16.66 1.11
N VAL A 219 -3.40 17.37 2.11
CA VAL A 219 -3.09 18.79 2.34
C VAL A 219 -1.70 18.96 2.95
N VAL A 220 -1.35 18.15 3.95
CA VAL A 220 -0.10 18.31 4.71
C VAL A 220 1.14 18.16 3.82
N PRO A 221 1.29 17.09 3.01
CA PRO A 221 2.45 16.99 2.13
C PRO A 221 2.46 18.03 1.00
N SER A 222 1.32 18.62 0.65
CA SER A 222 1.22 19.56 -0.46
C SER A 222 2.13 20.79 -0.29
N VAL A 223 2.33 21.24 0.93
CA VAL A 223 3.21 22.37 1.27
C VAL A 223 4.68 21.94 1.20
N SER A 224 5.01 20.79 1.81
CA SER A 224 6.38 20.27 1.84
C SER A 224 6.88 19.89 0.45
N LEU A 225 6.01 19.39 -0.42
CA LEU A 225 6.33 19.05 -1.80
C LEU A 225 6.57 20.26 -2.71
N GLU A 226 6.15 21.46 -2.29
CA GLU A 226 6.53 22.69 -3.00
C GLU A 226 8.03 22.98 -2.85
N GLY A 227 8.60 22.67 -1.69
CA GLY A 227 10.02 22.75 -1.43
C GLY A 227 10.62 24.08 -1.95
N LYS A 228 11.65 23.98 -2.78
CA LYS A 228 12.34 25.14 -3.36
C LYS A 228 11.48 26.00 -4.30
N SER A 229 10.29 25.55 -4.71
CA SER A 229 9.40 26.29 -5.63
C SER A 229 8.31 27.09 -4.93
N ILE A 230 8.27 27.12 -3.61
CA ILE A 230 7.27 27.85 -2.81
C ILE A 230 7.29 29.36 -3.10
N TRP A 231 8.47 29.91 -3.40
CA TRP A 231 8.66 31.33 -3.74
C TRP A 231 7.82 31.76 -4.96
N ILE A 232 7.54 30.82 -5.90
CA ILE A 232 6.71 31.12 -7.09
C ILE A 232 5.30 31.48 -6.64
N ALA A 233 4.74 30.71 -5.70
CA ALA A 233 3.42 30.99 -5.17
C ALA A 233 3.39 32.32 -4.38
N GLN A 234 4.48 32.64 -3.68
CA GLN A 234 4.63 33.88 -2.90
C GLN A 234 4.85 35.12 -3.76
N SER A 235 5.48 34.97 -4.95
CA SER A 235 5.73 36.08 -5.88
C SER A 235 4.50 36.47 -6.71
N LEU A 236 3.45 35.65 -6.74
CA LEU A 236 2.25 35.96 -7.48
C LEU A 236 1.41 37.02 -6.75
N PRO A 237 0.84 38.01 -7.48
CA PRO A 237 -0.02 39.05 -6.90
C PRO A 237 -1.41 38.46 -6.57
N ILE A 238 -1.43 37.43 -5.72
CA ILE A 238 -2.62 36.67 -5.35
C ILE A 238 -2.66 36.57 -3.83
N HIS A 239 -3.83 36.80 -3.25
CA HIS A 239 -4.00 36.66 -1.80
C HIS A 239 -3.64 35.23 -1.36
N PRO A 240 -2.80 35.04 -0.31
CA PRO A 240 -2.34 33.72 0.16
C PRO A 240 -3.46 32.71 0.43
N TRP A 241 -4.62 33.20 0.89
CA TRP A 241 -5.79 32.39 1.13
C TRP A 241 -6.30 31.64 -0.10
N LYS A 242 -6.19 32.21 -1.30
CA LYS A 242 -6.60 31.55 -2.54
C LYS A 242 -5.69 30.35 -2.85
N ILE A 243 -4.41 30.46 -2.51
CA ILE A 243 -3.43 29.39 -2.69
C ILE A 243 -3.72 28.24 -1.70
N LEU A 244 -3.92 28.58 -0.43
CA LEU A 244 -4.27 27.59 0.60
C LEU A 244 -5.60 26.90 0.30
N ARG A 245 -6.61 27.66 -0.12
CA ARG A 245 -7.90 27.11 -0.54
C ARG A 245 -7.77 26.11 -1.68
N ALA A 246 -6.92 26.38 -2.67
CA ALA A 246 -6.68 25.44 -3.79
C ALA A 246 -6.08 24.12 -3.31
N LYS A 247 -5.18 24.15 -2.30
CA LYS A 247 -4.60 22.95 -1.68
C LYS A 247 -5.65 22.13 -0.93
N ILE A 248 -6.51 22.79 -0.15
CA ILE A 248 -7.60 22.13 0.58
C ILE A 248 -8.59 21.51 -0.39
N MET A 249 -8.91 22.19 -1.49
CA MET A 249 -9.88 21.71 -2.48
C MET A 249 -9.43 20.40 -3.16
N VAL A 250 -8.15 20.10 -3.26
CA VAL A 250 -7.66 18.82 -3.80
C VAL A 250 -8.05 17.64 -2.89
N GLN A 251 -8.18 17.88 -1.58
CA GLN A 251 -8.61 16.84 -0.63
C GLN A 251 -10.13 16.60 -0.67
N ILE A 252 -10.90 17.60 -1.09
CA ILE A 252 -12.37 17.53 -1.13
C ILE A 252 -12.87 16.91 -2.45
N LEU A 253 -12.07 17.00 -3.51
CA LEU A 253 -12.36 16.44 -4.85
C LEU A 253 -12.09 14.95 -4.90
#